data_18fbd2a04baaf0dc0cd96c440f71cae4
#
_entry.id   18fbd2a04baaf0dc0cd96c440f71cae4
#
_cell.length_a   1.000
_cell.length_b   1.000
_cell.length_c   1.000
_cell.angle_alpha   90.00
_cell.angle_beta   90.00
_cell.angle_gamma   90.00
#
_symmetry.space_group_name_H-M   'P 1'
#
loop_
_entity.id
_entity.type
_entity.pdbx_description
1 polymer ?
#
loop_
_entity_poly.entity_id
_entity_poly.type
_entity_poly.pdbx_seq_one_letter_code
_entity_poly.pdbx_strand_id
1 'polypeptide(L)'
;MKAVIFDMDGVIIDSESIHADMKIRTLTHFGIPCSMEDCVAYVGRSAKAFFTDFAKFATTPVSIQEMVDYKHRIYLEYIQESNSIYPIDGVLDLLYQLHSEGIPVALASSADRKVINAVLIKFGLMDYFEYILSGAELPASKPNPAIYQLTAKALGFAPADCVVIEDATAGIMAAKDAGAYCIAYDNPNSGPQDLSRADKIVSSLSDIVVS
;
A
#
# COMPACT_ATOMS: atom_id res chain seq x y z
N MET A 1 -9.00 18.61 -11.55
CA MET A 1 -8.26 17.31 -11.43
C MET A 1 -8.06 16.77 -12.84
N LYS A 2 -6.81 16.38 -13.23
CA LYS A 2 -6.57 15.86 -14.59
C LYS A 2 -6.26 14.35 -14.57
N ALA A 3 -5.74 13.83 -13.47
CA ALA A 3 -5.46 12.42 -13.25
C ALA A 3 -5.49 12.08 -11.77
N VAL A 4 -5.74 10.81 -11.43
CA VAL A 4 -5.72 10.32 -10.03
C VAL A 4 -4.72 9.17 -9.91
N ILE A 5 -3.91 9.22 -8.85
CA ILE A 5 -2.94 8.19 -8.52
C ILE A 5 -3.31 7.60 -7.16
N PHE A 6 -3.62 6.32 -7.13
CA PHE A 6 -3.94 5.58 -5.91
C PHE A 6 -2.68 4.96 -5.31
N ASP A 7 -2.54 5.01 -4.00
CA ASP A 7 -1.81 3.97 -3.28
C ASP A 7 -2.63 2.67 -3.25
N MET A 8 -2.02 1.58 -2.80
CA MET A 8 -2.69 0.27 -2.74
C MET A 8 -3.01 -0.15 -1.30
N ASP A 9 -1.98 -0.27 -0.47
CA ASP A 9 -2.10 -0.77 0.89
C ASP A 9 -2.74 0.30 1.79
N GLY A 10 -3.86 -0.02 2.44
CA GLY A 10 -4.63 0.94 3.21
C GLY A 10 -5.56 1.86 2.40
N VAL A 11 -5.50 1.79 1.05
CA VAL A 11 -6.38 2.56 0.15
C VAL A 11 -7.25 1.64 -0.72
N ILE A 12 -6.65 0.69 -1.44
CA ILE A 12 -7.38 -0.31 -2.25
C ILE A 12 -7.74 -1.53 -1.41
N ILE A 13 -6.80 -1.99 -0.60
CA ILE A 13 -6.92 -3.17 0.26
C ILE A 13 -6.54 -2.81 1.69
N ASP A 14 -7.32 -3.27 2.65
CA ASP A 14 -6.98 -3.20 4.08
C ASP A 14 -6.00 -4.32 4.44
N SER A 15 -4.72 -4.07 4.20
CA SER A 15 -3.67 -5.09 4.25
C SER A 15 -2.91 -5.18 5.58
N GLU A 16 -3.04 -4.21 6.49
CA GLU A 16 -2.19 -4.18 7.70
C GLU A 16 -2.45 -5.38 8.64
N SER A 17 -3.72 -5.76 8.81
CA SER A 17 -4.08 -6.94 9.59
C SER A 17 -3.55 -8.23 8.97
N ILE A 18 -3.57 -8.32 7.64
CA ILE A 18 -3.02 -9.45 6.89
C ILE A 18 -1.50 -9.49 7.07
N HIS A 19 -0.84 -8.34 6.99
CA HIS A 19 0.61 -8.24 7.20
C HIS A 19 1.02 -8.68 8.61
N ALA A 20 0.24 -8.32 9.64
CA ALA A 20 0.48 -8.76 11.02
C ALA A 20 0.35 -10.29 11.15
N ASP A 21 -0.72 -10.89 10.60
CA ASP A 21 -0.92 -12.34 10.59
C ASP A 21 0.24 -13.07 9.86
N MET A 22 0.67 -12.56 8.71
CA MET A 22 1.80 -13.15 7.97
C MET A 22 3.14 -13.03 8.73
N LYS A 23 3.37 -11.95 9.48
CA LYS A 23 4.53 -11.81 10.38
C LYS A 23 4.51 -12.89 11.45
N ILE A 24 3.36 -13.10 12.13
CA ILE A 24 3.19 -14.11 13.17
C ILE A 24 3.40 -15.53 12.61
N ARG A 25 2.75 -15.86 11.49
CA ARG A 25 2.89 -17.17 10.83
C ARG A 25 4.34 -17.45 10.43
N THR A 26 5.04 -16.41 9.95
CA THR A 26 6.46 -16.55 9.60
C THR A 26 7.28 -16.88 10.84
N LEU A 27 7.18 -16.11 11.92
CA LEU A 27 7.94 -16.37 13.14
C LEU A 27 7.60 -17.75 13.73
N THR A 28 6.32 -18.14 13.73
CA THR A 28 5.87 -19.46 14.17
C THR A 28 6.54 -20.58 13.33
N HIS A 29 6.60 -20.42 12.00
CA HIS A 29 7.26 -21.39 11.12
C HIS A 29 8.76 -21.57 11.46
N PHE A 30 9.44 -20.49 11.85
CA PHE A 30 10.83 -20.52 12.28
C PHE A 30 11.03 -20.81 13.79
N GLY A 31 9.96 -21.20 14.50
CA GLY A 31 10.01 -21.57 15.91
C GLY A 31 10.22 -20.40 16.86
N ILE A 32 9.90 -19.18 16.44
CA ILE A 32 10.06 -17.96 17.23
C ILE A 32 8.67 -17.53 17.73
N PRO A 33 8.47 -17.39 19.07
CA PRO A 33 7.21 -16.92 19.62
C PRO A 33 6.96 -15.44 19.27
N CYS A 34 5.73 -15.11 18.90
CA CYS A 34 5.28 -13.74 18.61
C CYS A 34 3.78 -13.63 18.86
N SER A 35 3.35 -12.52 19.40
CA SER A 35 1.95 -12.16 19.62
C SER A 35 1.49 -11.07 18.65
N MET A 36 0.17 -10.83 18.61
CA MET A 36 -0.39 -9.70 17.85
C MET A 36 0.09 -8.36 18.44
N GLU A 37 0.24 -8.25 19.74
CA GLU A 37 0.72 -7.03 20.43
C GLU A 37 2.14 -6.68 19.98
N ASP A 38 2.99 -7.69 19.78
CA ASP A 38 4.34 -7.48 19.25
C ASP A 38 4.31 -6.88 17.83
N CYS A 39 3.33 -7.24 17.00
CA CYS A 39 3.19 -6.71 15.65
C CYS A 39 2.75 -5.25 15.62
N VAL A 40 1.91 -4.80 16.56
CA VAL A 40 1.38 -3.43 16.63
C VAL A 40 2.53 -2.41 16.72
N ALA A 41 3.58 -2.70 17.50
CA ALA A 41 4.75 -1.82 17.63
C ALA A 41 5.57 -1.66 16.33
N TYR A 42 5.27 -2.47 15.32
CA TYR A 42 5.96 -2.49 14.02
C TYR A 42 5.06 -2.11 12.83
N VAL A 43 3.89 -1.55 13.08
CA VAL A 43 3.07 -0.97 12.03
C VAL A 43 3.85 0.13 11.30
N GLY A 44 3.84 0.13 9.97
CA GLY A 44 4.60 1.05 9.14
C GLY A 44 6.10 0.75 9.01
N ARG A 45 6.63 -0.29 9.72
CA ARG A 45 8.04 -0.71 9.61
C ARG A 45 8.20 -1.89 8.65
N SER A 46 9.35 -1.96 7.97
CA SER A 46 9.63 -3.04 7.02
C SER A 46 9.67 -4.42 7.71
N ALA A 47 9.24 -5.47 6.97
CA ALA A 47 9.33 -6.85 7.43
C ALA A 47 10.77 -7.25 7.80
N LYS A 48 11.76 -6.74 7.06
CA LYS A 48 13.18 -6.96 7.35
C LYS A 48 13.57 -6.43 8.73
N ALA A 49 13.15 -5.21 9.09
CA ALA A 49 13.42 -4.63 10.40
C ALA A 49 12.76 -5.46 11.51
N PHE A 50 11.49 -5.86 11.32
CA PHE A 50 10.77 -6.72 12.24
C PHE A 50 11.49 -8.06 12.46
N PHE A 51 11.81 -8.79 11.40
CA PHE A 51 12.48 -10.09 11.54
C PHE A 51 13.90 -9.96 12.10
N THR A 52 14.63 -8.88 11.84
CA THR A 52 15.92 -8.64 12.43
C THR A 52 15.83 -8.54 13.96
N ASP A 53 14.82 -7.84 14.47
CA ASP A 53 14.61 -7.68 15.91
C ASP A 53 14.16 -8.98 16.59
N PHE A 54 13.39 -9.83 15.88
CA PHE A 54 12.86 -11.09 16.43
C PHE A 54 13.82 -12.29 16.26
N ALA A 55 14.73 -12.27 15.29
CA ALA A 55 15.68 -13.36 15.07
C ALA A 55 16.56 -13.67 16.31
N LYS A 56 16.76 -12.71 17.20
CA LYS A 56 17.50 -12.88 18.47
C LYS A 56 16.82 -13.88 19.43
N PHE A 57 15.53 -14.17 19.25
CA PHE A 57 14.78 -15.14 20.05
C PHE A 57 14.77 -16.55 19.42
N ALA A 58 15.37 -16.71 18.24
CA ALA A 58 15.50 -18.01 17.60
C ALA A 58 16.42 -18.95 18.38
N THR A 59 16.03 -20.20 18.52
CA THR A 59 16.86 -21.23 19.18
C THR A 59 17.94 -21.81 18.28
N THR A 60 17.82 -21.59 16.97
CA THR A 60 18.80 -21.98 15.94
C THR A 60 19.07 -20.80 15.03
N PRO A 61 20.24 -20.72 14.36
CA PRO A 61 20.52 -19.66 13.40
C PRO A 61 19.45 -19.61 12.30
N VAL A 62 18.91 -18.43 12.05
CA VAL A 62 17.87 -18.18 11.00
C VAL A 62 18.34 -17.08 10.07
N SER A 63 17.99 -17.21 8.80
CA SER A 63 18.25 -16.20 7.78
C SER A 63 17.10 -15.20 7.74
N ILE A 64 17.41 -13.91 7.92
CA ILE A 64 16.43 -12.83 7.77
C ILE A 64 15.84 -12.83 6.35
N GLN A 65 16.66 -13.10 5.34
CA GLN A 65 16.19 -13.16 3.97
C GLN A 65 15.18 -14.30 3.75
N GLU A 66 15.46 -15.48 4.31
CA GLU A 66 14.51 -16.59 4.24
C GLU A 66 13.19 -16.30 4.93
N MET A 67 13.20 -15.57 6.06
CA MET A 67 11.97 -15.12 6.72
C MET A 67 11.18 -14.14 5.84
N VAL A 68 11.87 -13.17 5.23
CA VAL A 68 11.23 -12.21 4.32
C VAL A 68 10.61 -12.92 3.12
N ASP A 69 11.35 -13.85 2.49
CA ASP A 69 10.90 -14.61 1.33
C ASP A 69 9.71 -15.51 1.68
N TYR A 70 9.77 -16.17 2.85
CA TYR A 70 8.65 -16.97 3.36
C TYR A 70 7.40 -16.10 3.57
N LYS A 71 7.53 -14.97 4.25
CA LYS A 71 6.43 -14.01 4.47
C LYS A 71 5.81 -13.56 3.15
N HIS A 72 6.63 -13.21 2.16
CA HIS A 72 6.13 -12.79 0.86
C HIS A 72 5.37 -13.92 0.15
N ARG A 73 5.85 -15.15 0.23
CA ARG A 73 5.20 -16.30 -0.37
C ARG A 73 3.83 -16.56 0.24
N ILE A 74 3.73 -16.68 1.57
CA ILE A 74 2.45 -16.95 2.25
C ILE A 74 1.46 -15.80 2.13
N TYR A 75 1.95 -14.54 1.99
CA TYR A 75 1.11 -13.39 1.71
C TYR A 75 0.47 -13.49 0.32
N LEU A 76 1.26 -13.82 -0.71
CA LEU A 76 0.76 -14.02 -2.07
C LEU A 76 -0.25 -15.17 -2.15
N GLU A 77 0.06 -16.30 -1.52
CA GLU A 77 -0.86 -17.45 -1.41
C GLU A 77 -2.18 -17.02 -0.77
N TYR A 78 -2.12 -16.27 0.34
CA TYR A 78 -3.31 -15.77 1.02
C TYR A 78 -4.14 -14.84 0.15
N ILE A 79 -3.52 -13.86 -0.53
CA ILE A 79 -4.24 -12.95 -1.43
C ILE A 79 -4.95 -13.73 -2.54
N GLN A 80 -4.30 -14.73 -3.13
CA GLN A 80 -4.85 -15.51 -4.23
C GLN A 80 -6.02 -16.42 -3.81
N GLU A 81 -5.90 -17.07 -2.65
CA GLU A 81 -6.80 -18.13 -2.21
C GLU A 81 -7.94 -17.65 -1.30
N SER A 82 -7.73 -16.57 -0.54
CA SER A 82 -8.73 -16.08 0.42
C SER A 82 -10.00 -15.58 -0.27
N ASN A 83 -11.15 -15.98 0.25
CA ASN A 83 -12.46 -15.46 -0.16
C ASN A 83 -13.03 -14.42 0.80
N SER A 84 -12.21 -13.98 1.79
CA SER A 84 -12.63 -13.04 2.83
C SER A 84 -11.94 -11.68 2.75
N ILE A 85 -11.23 -11.40 1.64
CA ILE A 85 -10.65 -10.09 1.37
C ILE A 85 -11.44 -9.38 0.28
N TYR A 86 -11.67 -8.10 0.51
CA TYR A 86 -12.45 -7.24 -0.38
C TYR A 86 -11.74 -5.90 -0.56
N PRO A 87 -12.02 -5.16 -1.66
CA PRO A 87 -11.59 -3.77 -1.75
C PRO A 87 -12.16 -2.95 -0.60
N ILE A 88 -11.44 -1.93 -0.18
CA ILE A 88 -11.93 -0.96 0.81
C ILE A 88 -13.22 -0.31 0.27
N ASP A 89 -14.19 -0.09 1.15
CA ASP A 89 -15.48 0.49 0.80
C ASP A 89 -15.30 1.85 0.10
N GLY A 90 -16.03 2.04 -1.00
CA GLY A 90 -15.97 3.24 -1.84
C GLY A 90 -14.92 3.19 -2.97
N VAL A 91 -13.94 2.26 -2.94
CA VAL A 91 -12.93 2.14 -4.00
C VAL A 91 -13.57 1.87 -5.35
N LEU A 92 -14.48 0.88 -5.43
CA LEU A 92 -15.11 0.48 -6.69
C LEU A 92 -15.94 1.62 -7.28
N ASP A 93 -16.72 2.29 -6.44
CA ASP A 93 -17.56 3.42 -6.88
C ASP A 93 -16.71 4.58 -7.38
N LEU A 94 -15.63 4.90 -6.67
CA LEU A 94 -14.71 5.96 -7.05
C LEU A 94 -14.00 5.65 -8.38
N LEU A 95 -13.48 4.43 -8.55
CA LEU A 95 -12.86 3.99 -9.80
C LEU A 95 -13.86 4.04 -10.97
N TYR A 96 -15.09 3.59 -10.74
CA TYR A 96 -16.15 3.66 -11.74
C TYR A 96 -16.47 5.10 -12.14
N GLN A 97 -16.60 6.02 -11.18
CA GLN A 97 -16.84 7.44 -11.45
C GLN A 97 -15.70 8.06 -12.27
N LEU A 98 -14.43 7.86 -11.84
CA LEU A 98 -13.26 8.37 -12.56
C LEU A 98 -13.24 7.87 -14.00
N HIS A 99 -13.48 6.57 -14.21
CA HIS A 99 -13.51 5.98 -15.53
C HIS A 99 -14.66 6.54 -16.39
N SER A 100 -15.86 6.73 -15.82
CA SER A 100 -17.02 7.28 -16.54
C SER A 100 -16.83 8.74 -16.96
N GLU A 101 -16.02 9.49 -16.22
CA GLU A 101 -15.65 10.88 -16.54
C GLU A 101 -14.40 11.00 -17.42
N GLY A 102 -13.81 9.86 -17.81
CA GLY A 102 -12.61 9.81 -18.64
C GLY A 102 -11.38 10.39 -17.95
N ILE A 103 -11.31 10.31 -16.61
CA ILE A 103 -10.16 10.75 -15.83
C ILE A 103 -9.15 9.62 -15.73
N PRO A 104 -7.91 9.79 -16.25
CA PRO A 104 -6.87 8.78 -16.17
C PRO A 104 -6.53 8.39 -14.73
N VAL A 105 -6.40 7.09 -14.49
CA VAL A 105 -6.09 6.54 -13.17
C VAL A 105 -4.81 5.72 -13.22
N ALA A 106 -3.95 5.87 -12.21
CA ALA A 106 -2.77 5.04 -12.01
C ALA A 106 -2.67 4.50 -10.59
N LEU A 107 -1.89 3.44 -10.42
CA LEU A 107 -1.51 2.90 -9.13
C LEU A 107 -0.01 3.10 -8.87
N ALA A 108 0.33 3.51 -7.65
CA ALA A 108 1.71 3.70 -7.19
C ALA A 108 1.88 3.14 -5.78
N SER A 109 2.32 1.89 -5.67
CA SER A 109 2.46 1.18 -4.39
C SER A 109 3.91 0.81 -4.08
N SER A 110 4.28 0.80 -2.80
CA SER A 110 5.58 0.30 -2.33
C SER A 110 5.73 -1.23 -2.41
N ALA A 111 4.65 -1.96 -2.67
CA ALA A 111 4.64 -3.41 -2.78
C ALA A 111 5.36 -3.92 -4.04
N ASP A 112 5.81 -5.18 -3.99
CA ASP A 112 6.34 -5.87 -5.16
C ASP A 112 5.28 -5.99 -6.27
N ARG A 113 5.72 -5.94 -7.54
CA ARG A 113 4.86 -6.08 -8.72
C ARG A 113 3.95 -7.31 -8.67
N LYS A 114 4.45 -8.44 -8.14
CA LYS A 114 3.67 -9.68 -8.01
C LYS A 114 2.51 -9.52 -7.04
N VAL A 115 2.73 -8.81 -5.94
CA VAL A 115 1.69 -8.52 -4.94
C VAL A 115 0.64 -7.59 -5.53
N ILE A 116 1.07 -6.50 -6.17
CA ILE A 116 0.16 -5.56 -6.85
C ILE A 116 -0.74 -6.30 -7.84
N ASN A 117 -0.14 -7.10 -8.72
CA ASN A 117 -0.89 -7.85 -9.71
C ASN A 117 -1.88 -8.83 -9.06
N ALA A 118 -1.46 -9.53 -7.99
CA ALA A 118 -2.34 -10.47 -7.28
C ALA A 118 -3.57 -9.77 -6.68
N VAL A 119 -3.39 -8.60 -6.06
CA VAL A 119 -4.49 -7.80 -5.49
C VAL A 119 -5.42 -7.30 -6.59
N LEU A 120 -4.87 -6.68 -7.63
CA LEU A 120 -5.68 -6.12 -8.71
C LEU A 120 -6.44 -7.18 -9.50
N ILE A 121 -5.83 -8.34 -9.77
CA ILE A 121 -6.50 -9.49 -10.42
C ILE A 121 -7.60 -10.02 -9.51
N LYS A 122 -7.31 -10.21 -8.21
CA LYS A 122 -8.26 -10.71 -7.22
C LYS A 122 -9.54 -9.88 -7.17
N PHE A 123 -9.41 -8.56 -7.29
CA PHE A 123 -10.52 -7.61 -7.21
C PHE A 123 -11.11 -7.25 -8.58
N GLY A 124 -10.52 -7.73 -9.69
CA GLY A 124 -10.95 -7.38 -11.06
C GLY A 124 -10.69 -5.92 -11.42
N LEU A 125 -9.60 -5.33 -10.88
CA LEU A 125 -9.32 -3.90 -11.00
C LEU A 125 -8.24 -3.54 -12.02
N MET A 126 -7.59 -4.52 -12.67
CA MET A 126 -6.48 -4.27 -13.59
C MET A 126 -6.82 -3.24 -14.67
N ASP A 127 -8.00 -3.34 -15.27
CA ASP A 127 -8.42 -2.54 -16.42
C ASP A 127 -8.79 -1.08 -16.06
N TYR A 128 -8.87 -0.74 -14.77
CA TYR A 128 -9.10 0.64 -14.33
C TYR A 128 -7.83 1.48 -14.35
N PHE A 129 -6.64 0.86 -14.32
CA PHE A 129 -5.38 1.56 -14.19
C PHE A 129 -4.63 1.62 -15.53
N GLU A 130 -4.44 2.83 -16.06
CA GLU A 130 -3.65 3.05 -17.29
C GLU A 130 -2.16 2.82 -17.04
N TYR A 131 -1.69 3.03 -15.80
CA TYR A 131 -0.31 2.80 -15.41
C TYR A 131 -0.22 2.28 -13.99
N ILE A 132 0.71 1.36 -13.77
CA ILE A 132 0.99 0.75 -12.46
C ILE A 132 2.48 0.83 -12.20
N LEU A 133 2.89 1.43 -11.08
CA LEU A 133 4.28 1.52 -10.64
C LEU A 133 4.48 0.81 -9.30
N SER A 134 5.44 -0.11 -9.27
CA SER A 134 5.93 -0.73 -8.04
C SER A 134 7.12 0.06 -7.50
N GLY A 135 7.03 0.52 -6.26
CA GLY A 135 8.13 1.17 -5.57
C GLY A 135 9.32 0.24 -5.31
N ALA A 136 9.11 -1.09 -5.30
CA ALA A 136 10.18 -2.07 -5.20
C ALA A 136 11.09 -2.08 -6.45
N GLU A 137 10.64 -1.52 -7.57
CA GLU A 137 11.43 -1.36 -8.80
C GLU A 137 12.28 -0.07 -8.80
N LEU A 138 12.12 0.77 -7.77
CA LEU A 138 12.81 2.05 -7.66
C LEU A 138 14.00 1.98 -6.68
N PRO A 139 15.03 2.83 -6.87
CA PRO A 139 16.17 2.89 -5.96
C PRO A 139 15.82 3.30 -4.53
N ALA A 140 14.72 4.03 -4.35
CA ALA A 140 14.24 4.47 -3.05
C ALA A 140 12.70 4.41 -3.00
N SER A 141 12.17 3.90 -1.89
CA SER A 141 10.74 3.85 -1.61
C SER A 141 10.22 5.16 -1.00
N LYS A 142 8.89 5.27 -0.82
CA LYS A 142 8.27 6.34 -0.02
C LYS A 142 8.99 6.49 1.32
N PRO A 143 9.31 7.71 1.78
CA PRO A 143 8.77 9.01 1.37
C PRO A 143 9.47 9.68 0.18
N ASN A 144 10.34 8.98 -0.57
CA ASN A 144 10.94 9.56 -1.76
C ASN A 144 9.85 9.88 -2.81
N PRO A 145 9.81 11.13 -3.35
CA PRO A 145 8.75 11.57 -4.26
C PRO A 145 8.79 10.91 -5.65
N ALA A 146 9.87 10.23 -6.00
CA ALA A 146 10.10 9.68 -7.34
C ALA A 146 8.94 8.79 -7.84
N ILE A 147 8.31 8.04 -6.93
CA ILE A 147 7.21 7.15 -7.31
C ILE A 147 6.04 7.93 -7.91
N TYR A 148 5.64 9.04 -7.31
CA TYR A 148 4.53 9.88 -7.80
C TYR A 148 4.94 10.74 -8.99
N GLN A 149 6.19 11.24 -9.02
CA GLN A 149 6.72 11.98 -10.16
C GLN A 149 6.75 11.13 -11.43
N LEU A 150 7.25 9.88 -11.33
CA LEU A 150 7.34 8.95 -12.45
C LEU A 150 5.95 8.48 -12.90
N THR A 151 5.03 8.24 -11.97
CA THR A 151 3.65 7.83 -12.29
C THR A 151 2.90 8.95 -13.01
N ALA A 152 2.97 10.19 -12.51
CA ALA A 152 2.36 11.35 -13.19
C ALA A 152 2.93 11.53 -14.61
N LYS A 153 4.25 11.44 -14.74
CA LYS A 153 4.93 11.52 -16.06
C LYS A 153 4.46 10.42 -17.01
N ALA A 154 4.27 9.19 -16.52
CA ALA A 154 3.80 8.07 -17.35
C ALA A 154 2.37 8.29 -17.87
N LEU A 155 1.52 8.96 -17.09
CA LEU A 155 0.18 9.40 -17.51
C LEU A 155 0.21 10.63 -18.43
N GLY A 156 1.37 11.27 -18.64
CA GLY A 156 1.51 12.48 -19.47
C GLY A 156 1.19 13.78 -18.74
N PHE A 157 1.17 13.79 -17.41
CA PHE A 157 0.84 14.97 -16.61
C PHE A 157 2.01 15.42 -15.72
N ALA A 158 1.97 16.69 -15.31
CA ALA A 158 2.81 17.17 -14.22
C ALA A 158 2.20 16.69 -12.89
N PRO A 159 3.02 16.42 -11.83
CA PRO A 159 2.48 16.04 -10.52
C PRO A 159 1.43 17.03 -9.97
N ALA A 160 1.60 18.32 -10.20
CA ALA A 160 0.65 19.36 -9.77
C ALA A 160 -0.74 19.26 -10.43
N ASP A 161 -0.87 18.55 -11.54
CA ASP A 161 -2.13 18.28 -12.22
C ASP A 161 -2.82 17.01 -11.69
N CYS A 162 -2.12 16.22 -10.85
CA CYS A 162 -2.58 14.96 -10.31
C CYS A 162 -3.08 15.08 -8.87
N VAL A 163 -4.07 14.25 -8.54
CA VAL A 163 -4.49 13.99 -7.16
C VAL A 163 -3.94 12.62 -6.75
N VAL A 164 -3.29 12.58 -5.59
CA VAL A 164 -2.84 11.32 -4.96
C VAL A 164 -3.79 10.97 -3.83
N ILE A 165 -4.22 9.71 -3.75
CA ILE A 165 -5.01 9.17 -2.63
C ILE A 165 -4.09 8.23 -1.84
N GLU A 166 -3.94 8.52 -0.56
CA GLU A 166 -2.98 7.89 0.35
C GLU A 166 -3.55 7.78 1.77
N ASP A 167 -3.00 6.86 2.57
CA ASP A 167 -3.39 6.67 3.97
C ASP A 167 -2.22 6.79 4.95
N ALA A 168 -0.98 6.72 4.44
CA ALA A 168 0.22 6.62 5.26
C ALA A 168 1.08 7.91 5.23
N THR A 169 1.66 8.25 6.38
CA THR A 169 2.56 9.41 6.54
C THR A 169 3.63 9.47 5.46
N ALA A 170 4.31 8.34 5.18
CA ALA A 170 5.40 8.30 4.19
C ALA A 170 4.91 8.56 2.76
N GLY A 171 3.73 8.06 2.41
CA GLY A 171 3.15 8.28 1.09
C GLY A 171 2.65 9.72 0.91
N ILE A 172 2.01 10.29 1.93
CA ILE A 172 1.60 11.70 1.94
C ILE A 172 2.81 12.62 1.77
N MET A 173 3.91 12.34 2.49
CA MET A 173 5.17 13.08 2.31
C MET A 173 5.66 12.98 0.86
N ALA A 174 5.69 11.77 0.29
CA ALA A 174 6.13 11.55 -1.10
C ALA A 174 5.25 12.31 -2.10
N ALA A 175 3.92 12.30 -1.92
CA ALA A 175 2.97 13.02 -2.78
C ALA A 175 3.18 14.54 -2.71
N LYS A 176 3.32 15.07 -1.50
CA LYS A 176 3.54 16.51 -1.28
C LYS A 176 4.90 16.96 -1.80
N ASP A 177 5.95 16.19 -1.59
CA ASP A 177 7.29 16.51 -2.08
C ASP A 177 7.40 16.32 -3.61
N ALA A 178 6.51 15.52 -4.23
CA ALA A 178 6.34 15.47 -5.68
C ALA A 178 5.63 16.70 -6.25
N GLY A 179 4.92 17.46 -5.42
CA GLY A 179 4.11 18.62 -5.81
C GLY A 179 2.66 18.29 -6.19
N ALA A 180 2.17 17.09 -5.87
CA ALA A 180 0.81 16.67 -6.13
C ALA A 180 -0.17 17.21 -5.06
N TYR A 181 -1.45 17.29 -5.42
CA TYR A 181 -2.53 17.43 -4.45
C TYR A 181 -2.77 16.08 -3.78
N CYS A 182 -2.76 16.03 -2.46
CA CYS A 182 -2.88 14.81 -1.69
C CYS A 182 -4.18 14.78 -0.89
N ILE A 183 -5.01 13.77 -1.13
CA ILE A 183 -6.15 13.41 -0.29
C ILE A 183 -5.70 12.24 0.59
N ALA A 184 -5.68 12.47 1.91
CA ALA A 184 -5.43 11.41 2.86
C ALA A 184 -6.75 10.71 3.24
N TYR A 185 -6.78 9.40 3.09
CA TYR A 185 -7.81 8.56 3.67
C TYR A 185 -7.41 8.18 5.09
N ASP A 186 -8.17 8.64 6.08
CA ASP A 186 -7.98 8.30 7.49
C ASP A 186 -8.51 6.87 7.74
N ASN A 187 -7.68 5.89 7.33
CA ASN A 187 -8.03 4.50 7.47
C ASN A 187 -7.82 4.06 8.93
N PRO A 188 -8.87 3.61 9.64
CA PRO A 188 -8.78 3.23 11.06
C PRO A 188 -7.85 2.04 11.31
N ASN A 189 -7.50 1.27 10.27
CA ASN A 189 -6.66 0.08 10.38
C ASN A 189 -5.18 0.34 10.03
N SER A 190 -4.82 1.50 9.49
CA SER A 190 -3.44 1.84 9.13
C SER A 190 -2.56 2.24 10.32
N GLY A 191 -3.10 2.14 11.55
CA GLY A 191 -2.40 2.54 12.77
C GLY A 191 -2.20 4.07 12.86
N PRO A 192 -1.36 4.54 13.79
CA PRO A 192 -1.16 5.98 13.99
C PRO A 192 -0.35 6.58 12.83
N GLN A 193 -1.03 7.27 11.92
CA GLN A 193 -0.42 8.00 10.82
C GLN A 193 -0.53 9.51 11.04
N ASP A 194 0.49 10.26 10.67
CA ASP A 194 0.42 11.73 10.60
C ASP A 194 -0.06 12.16 9.21
N LEU A 195 -1.33 12.55 9.14
CA LEU A 195 -2.00 12.98 7.92
C LEU A 195 -1.94 14.51 7.71
N SER A 196 -1.29 15.24 8.60
CA SER A 196 -1.35 16.71 8.66
C SER A 196 -0.80 17.44 7.42
N ARG A 197 0.07 16.77 6.63
CA ARG A 197 0.62 17.33 5.38
C ARG A 197 -0.31 17.20 4.17
N ALA A 198 -1.39 16.40 4.26
CA ALA A 198 -2.34 16.26 3.16
C ALA A 198 -3.13 17.56 2.94
N ASP A 199 -3.55 17.79 1.70
CA ASP A 199 -4.39 18.96 1.35
C ASP A 199 -5.84 18.76 1.80
N LYS A 200 -6.29 17.51 1.86
CA LYS A 200 -7.62 17.11 2.35
C LYS A 200 -7.50 15.78 3.11
N ILE A 201 -8.27 15.64 4.18
CA ILE A 201 -8.42 14.38 4.91
C ILE A 201 -9.88 13.96 4.79
N VAL A 202 -10.10 12.68 4.47
CA VAL A 202 -11.42 12.06 4.37
C VAL A 202 -11.47 10.80 5.23
N SER A 203 -12.60 10.52 5.86
CA SER A 203 -12.83 9.28 6.61
C SER A 203 -13.56 8.21 5.79
N SER A 204 -13.97 8.54 4.57
CA SER A 204 -14.52 7.61 3.59
C SER A 204 -14.04 7.99 2.19
N LEU A 205 -13.71 6.99 1.36
CA LEU A 205 -13.39 7.23 -0.05
C LEU A 205 -14.60 7.75 -0.84
N SER A 206 -15.83 7.49 -0.35
CA SER A 206 -17.06 8.05 -0.93
C SER A 206 -17.20 9.56 -0.74
N ASP A 207 -16.40 10.19 0.13
CA ASP A 207 -16.37 11.65 0.32
C ASP A 207 -15.47 12.37 -0.72
N ILE A 208 -14.82 11.61 -1.59
CA ILE A 208 -13.99 12.13 -2.67
C ILE A 208 -14.90 12.48 -3.84
N VAL A 209 -15.05 13.78 -4.07
CA VAL A 209 -15.85 14.30 -5.19
C VAL A 209 -14.97 14.41 -6.42
N VAL A 210 -15.38 13.74 -7.49
CA VAL A 210 -14.79 13.82 -8.82
C VAL A 210 -15.46 14.99 -9.55
N SER A 211 -14.73 16.11 -9.73
CA SER A 211 -15.24 17.30 -10.44
C SER A 211 -14.11 18.05 -11.14
#